data_c329bb28d85a428f8f905f397b2e4183
#
_entry.id   c329bb28d85a428f8f905f397b2e4183
#
_cell.length_a   1.000
_cell.length_b   1.000
_cell.length_c   1.000
_cell.angle_alpha   90.00
_cell.angle_beta   90.00
_cell.angle_gamma   90.00
#
_symmetry.space_group_name_H-M   'P 1'
#
loop_
_entity.id
_entity.type
_entity.pdbx_description
1 polymer ?
#
loop_
_entity_poly.entity_id
_entity_poly.type
_entity_poly.pdbx_seq_one_letter_code
_entity_poly.pdbx_strand_id
1 'polypeptide(L)'
;MTTEMLSSRLTECGIPHDAELPAKLLRYHELLMDWNTRMDLTAVTEEAEMIDKHYVDSLSALAVPGLIPENGSLIDVGTGAGFPGLPLALACPNLKVTLMDAQQKRLNFLQAVIDDLGVRNVTLVHARAEDGAQFPNHREKYDMAVARAVASLAVLSEYLLPYVKVGGKMLCWKGPALIEELPQGRKAAFLLGGKVGEPVPVSFPGRDWQHMLLPVQKVAKTARQYPRKAGTPGKSPLGGNDKK
;
A
#
# COMPACT_ATOMS: atom_id res chain seq x y z
N MET A 1 8.76 -2.70 22.38
CA MET A 1 7.38 -2.32 21.93
C MET A 1 6.37 -3.02 22.82
N THR A 2 5.30 -2.33 23.24
CA THR A 2 4.20 -2.92 24.02
C THR A 2 2.87 -2.59 23.38
N THR A 3 1.82 -3.28 23.78
CA THR A 3 0.43 -3.01 23.32
C THR A 3 -0.02 -1.62 23.71
N GLU A 4 0.35 -1.15 24.90
CA GLU A 4 0.02 0.19 25.41
C GLU A 4 0.67 1.29 24.57
N MET A 5 1.96 1.12 24.19
CA MET A 5 2.66 2.07 23.32
C MET A 5 1.98 2.16 21.96
N LEU A 6 1.62 1.02 21.35
CA LEU A 6 0.93 0.98 20.06
C LEU A 6 -0.45 1.64 20.16
N SER A 7 -1.27 1.28 21.17
CA SER A 7 -2.60 1.84 21.36
C SER A 7 -2.56 3.35 21.58
N SER A 8 -1.66 3.81 22.48
CA SER A 8 -1.48 5.25 22.73
C SER A 8 -1.11 5.99 21.45
N ARG A 9 -0.17 5.44 20.68
CA ARG A 9 0.32 6.08 19.46
C ARG A 9 -0.74 6.14 18.36
N LEU A 10 -1.52 5.07 18.17
CA LEU A 10 -2.65 5.05 17.24
C LEU A 10 -3.70 6.10 17.64
N THR A 11 -4.01 6.19 18.93
CA THR A 11 -4.96 7.19 19.48
C THR A 11 -4.47 8.63 19.26
N GLU A 12 -3.19 8.90 19.56
CA GLU A 12 -2.58 10.22 19.33
C GLU A 12 -2.66 10.66 17.87
N CYS A 13 -2.54 9.70 16.94
CA CYS A 13 -2.63 9.95 15.51
C CYS A 13 -4.07 9.93 14.98
N GLY A 14 -5.09 9.80 15.83
CA GLY A 14 -6.49 9.78 15.44
C GLY A 14 -6.90 8.55 14.63
N ILE A 15 -6.15 7.45 14.74
CA ILE A 15 -6.41 6.20 14.00
C ILE A 15 -7.42 5.37 14.79
N PRO A 16 -8.63 5.10 14.24
CA PRO A 16 -9.61 4.26 14.90
C PRO A 16 -9.13 2.81 14.97
N HIS A 17 -9.25 2.18 16.14
CA HIS A 17 -8.86 0.79 16.35
C HIS A 17 -9.65 0.15 17.48
N ASP A 18 -9.81 -1.18 17.41
CA ASP A 18 -10.35 -1.98 18.50
C ASP A 18 -9.25 -2.34 19.54
N ALA A 19 -9.65 -2.97 20.62
CA ALA A 19 -8.75 -3.36 21.70
C ALA A 19 -7.77 -4.50 21.29
N GLU A 20 -8.06 -5.25 20.23
CA GLU A 20 -7.23 -6.38 19.78
C GLU A 20 -6.13 -5.96 18.80
N LEU A 21 -6.32 -4.88 18.04
CA LEU A 21 -5.38 -4.46 17.01
C LEU A 21 -3.96 -4.24 17.55
N PRO A 22 -3.74 -3.53 18.70
CA PRO A 22 -2.39 -3.33 19.23
C PRO A 22 -1.66 -4.64 19.55
N ALA A 23 -2.37 -5.65 20.07
CA ALA A 23 -1.79 -6.95 20.37
C ALA A 23 -1.43 -7.72 19.07
N LYS A 24 -2.27 -7.65 18.04
CA LYS A 24 -1.98 -8.23 16.73
C LYS A 24 -0.77 -7.56 16.06
N LEU A 25 -0.66 -6.24 16.15
CA LEU A 25 0.48 -5.50 15.61
C LEU A 25 1.78 -5.81 16.36
N LEU A 26 1.71 -5.97 17.69
CA LEU A 26 2.86 -6.38 18.50
C LEU A 26 3.33 -7.77 18.08
N ARG A 27 2.42 -8.74 17.96
CA ARG A 27 2.78 -10.10 17.53
C ARG A 27 3.37 -10.12 16.12
N TYR A 28 2.79 -9.35 15.21
CA TYR A 28 3.34 -9.16 13.86
C TYR A 28 4.77 -8.57 13.91
N HIS A 29 5.02 -7.60 14.79
CA HIS A 29 6.34 -7.03 14.99
C HIS A 29 7.36 -8.06 15.48
N GLU A 30 7.01 -8.90 16.46
CA GLU A 30 7.88 -9.96 16.95
C GLU A 30 8.31 -10.91 15.83
N LEU A 31 7.34 -11.35 15.01
CA LEU A 31 7.61 -12.20 13.87
C LEU A 31 8.48 -11.49 12.82
N LEU A 32 8.20 -10.21 12.55
CA LEU A 32 8.97 -9.40 11.60
C LEU A 32 10.44 -9.31 12.05
N MET A 33 10.70 -9.05 13.33
CA MET A 33 12.05 -8.94 13.86
C MET A 33 12.78 -10.29 13.83
N ASP A 34 12.11 -11.40 14.18
CA ASP A 34 12.71 -12.73 14.08
C ASP A 34 13.10 -13.06 12.62
N TRP A 35 12.19 -12.86 11.67
CA TRP A 35 12.47 -13.13 10.26
C TRP A 35 13.49 -12.17 9.66
N ASN A 36 13.54 -10.92 10.12
CA ASN A 36 14.51 -9.92 9.65
C ASN A 36 15.97 -10.31 9.95
N THR A 37 16.20 -11.19 10.91
CA THR A 37 17.55 -11.76 11.17
C THR A 37 18.06 -12.65 10.05
N ARG A 38 17.15 -13.18 9.21
CA ARG A 38 17.44 -14.18 8.16
C ARG A 38 17.22 -13.64 6.75
N MET A 39 16.52 -12.51 6.62
CA MET A 39 16.23 -11.88 5.34
C MET A 39 15.94 -10.39 5.53
N ASP A 40 16.35 -9.59 4.56
CA ASP A 40 16.16 -8.12 4.61
C ASP A 40 14.69 -7.75 4.33
N LEU A 41 13.87 -7.74 5.38
CA LEU A 41 12.47 -7.32 5.33
C LEU A 41 12.32 -5.83 5.57
N THR A 42 13.10 -5.27 6.51
CA THR A 42 13.11 -3.85 6.83
C THR A 42 14.51 -3.40 7.30
N ALA A 43 14.87 -2.18 6.92
CA ALA A 43 16.05 -1.51 7.44
C ALA A 43 15.78 -0.73 8.74
N VAL A 44 14.52 -0.53 9.10
CA VAL A 44 14.12 0.14 10.34
C VAL A 44 14.14 -0.88 11.45
N THR A 45 14.94 -0.64 12.49
CA THR A 45 15.10 -1.55 13.64
C THR A 45 14.87 -0.86 14.98
N GLU A 46 14.85 0.48 14.99
CA GLU A 46 14.57 1.26 16.18
C GLU A 46 13.05 1.23 16.45
N GLU A 47 12.68 0.93 17.69
CA GLU A 47 11.31 0.60 18.07
C GLU A 47 10.31 1.72 17.84
N ALA A 48 10.64 2.96 18.24
CA ALA A 48 9.75 4.10 18.04
C ALA A 48 9.59 4.46 16.55
N GLU A 49 10.65 4.26 15.76
CA GLU A 49 10.57 4.42 14.30
C GLU A 49 9.74 3.32 13.64
N MET A 50 9.83 2.07 14.12
CA MET A 50 9.00 0.97 13.64
C MET A 50 7.52 1.24 13.85
N ILE A 51 7.14 1.72 15.05
CA ILE A 51 5.76 2.09 15.35
C ILE A 51 5.27 3.12 14.33
N ASP A 52 6.00 4.21 14.18
CA ASP A 52 5.57 5.33 13.36
C ASP A 52 5.68 5.04 11.85
N LYS A 53 6.84 4.57 11.39
CA LYS A 53 7.12 4.39 9.94
C LYS A 53 6.40 3.18 9.33
N HIS A 54 6.06 2.17 10.13
CA HIS A 54 5.44 0.96 9.60
C HIS A 54 3.97 0.85 9.99
N TYR A 55 3.63 0.87 11.28
CA TYR A 55 2.26 0.60 11.71
C TYR A 55 1.37 1.83 11.60
N VAL A 56 1.77 2.94 12.21
CA VAL A 56 0.98 4.19 12.21
C VAL A 56 0.86 4.75 10.80
N ASP A 57 1.97 4.82 10.05
CA ASP A 57 1.94 5.30 8.65
C ASP A 57 1.02 4.44 7.78
N SER A 58 1.10 3.10 7.89
CA SER A 58 0.20 2.21 7.14
C SER A 58 -1.27 2.43 7.45
N LEU A 59 -1.59 2.68 8.73
CA LEU A 59 -2.96 2.85 9.22
C LEU A 59 -3.45 4.31 9.14
N SER A 60 -2.59 5.26 8.82
CA SER A 60 -2.91 6.70 8.74
C SER A 60 -4.10 7.01 7.82
N ALA A 61 -4.30 6.18 6.78
CA ALA A 61 -5.44 6.32 5.89
C ALA A 61 -6.80 6.11 6.58
N LEU A 62 -6.84 5.42 7.72
CA LEU A 62 -8.05 5.21 8.52
C LEU A 62 -8.45 6.46 9.33
N ALA A 63 -7.51 7.36 9.60
CA ALA A 63 -7.79 8.65 10.24
C ALA A 63 -8.52 9.61 9.30
N VAL A 64 -8.59 9.31 7.99
CA VAL A 64 -9.28 10.14 6.99
C VAL A 64 -10.62 9.49 6.63
N PRO A 65 -11.76 10.07 7.06
CA PRO A 65 -13.07 9.47 6.85
C PRO A 65 -13.35 9.15 5.38
N GLY A 66 -13.81 7.93 5.09
CA GLY A 66 -14.19 7.46 3.75
C GLY A 66 -13.02 7.23 2.79
N LEU A 67 -11.77 7.38 3.23
CA LEU A 67 -10.62 7.12 2.37
C LEU A 67 -10.41 5.61 2.15
N ILE A 68 -10.49 4.81 3.21
CA ILE A 68 -10.54 3.35 3.14
C ILE A 68 -12.02 2.91 3.21
N PRO A 69 -12.49 2.04 2.31
CA PRO A 69 -13.86 1.54 2.37
C PRO A 69 -14.03 0.57 3.55
N GLU A 70 -15.20 0.58 4.17
CA GLU A 70 -15.53 -0.35 5.27
C GLU A 70 -15.58 -1.81 4.80
N ASN A 71 -16.00 -2.02 3.56
CA ASN A 71 -16.13 -3.31 2.90
C ASN A 71 -15.57 -3.25 1.49
N GLY A 72 -15.24 -4.40 0.90
CA GLY A 72 -14.77 -4.49 -0.47
C GLY A 72 -13.46 -5.24 -0.61
N SER A 73 -12.82 -5.05 -1.75
CA SER A 73 -11.56 -5.71 -2.11
C SER A 73 -10.42 -4.70 -2.26
N LEU A 74 -9.30 -5.00 -1.61
CA LEU A 74 -8.08 -4.21 -1.65
C LEU A 74 -6.92 -5.08 -2.14
N ILE A 75 -6.06 -4.55 -3.00
CA ILE A 75 -4.79 -5.17 -3.35
C ILE A 75 -3.64 -4.25 -2.96
N ASP A 76 -2.65 -4.81 -2.26
CA ASP A 76 -1.36 -4.16 -1.97
C ASP A 76 -0.30 -4.72 -2.92
N VAL A 77 0.19 -3.89 -3.83
CA VAL A 77 1.09 -4.30 -4.91
C VAL A 77 2.52 -3.95 -4.58
N GLY A 78 3.37 -4.97 -4.47
CA GLY A 78 4.73 -4.83 -3.96
C GLY A 78 4.74 -4.68 -2.44
N THR A 79 3.94 -5.49 -1.77
CA THR A 79 3.65 -5.38 -0.34
C THR A 79 4.89 -5.49 0.57
N GLY A 80 5.97 -6.09 0.08
CA GLY A 80 7.21 -6.26 0.85
C GLY A 80 7.00 -7.09 2.11
N ALA A 81 7.29 -6.49 3.25
CA ALA A 81 7.01 -7.09 4.54
C ALA A 81 5.54 -6.96 4.98
N GLY A 82 4.61 -6.59 4.08
CA GLY A 82 3.19 -6.52 4.34
C GLY A 82 2.64 -5.09 4.51
N PHE A 83 3.42 -4.06 4.22
CA PHE A 83 3.02 -2.67 4.45
C PHE A 83 2.61 -1.93 3.17
N PRO A 84 1.43 -1.30 3.13
CA PRO A 84 0.47 -1.08 4.22
C PRO A 84 -0.62 -2.16 4.36
N GLY A 85 -0.68 -3.15 3.46
CA GLY A 85 -1.82 -4.04 3.29
C GLY A 85 -2.15 -4.90 4.49
N LEU A 86 -1.16 -5.49 5.18
CA LEU A 86 -1.43 -6.38 6.32
C LEU A 86 -1.93 -5.60 7.56
N PRO A 87 -1.35 -4.46 7.98
CA PRO A 87 -1.95 -3.62 9.02
C PRO A 87 -3.39 -3.21 8.71
N LEU A 88 -3.69 -2.84 7.44
CA LEU A 88 -5.06 -2.53 7.02
C LEU A 88 -5.98 -3.75 7.11
N ALA A 89 -5.51 -4.94 6.75
CA ALA A 89 -6.29 -6.17 6.88
C ALA A 89 -6.60 -6.51 8.34
N LEU A 90 -5.66 -6.27 9.25
CA LEU A 90 -5.83 -6.49 10.70
C LEU A 90 -6.83 -5.49 11.30
N ALA A 91 -6.78 -4.22 10.87
CA ALA A 91 -7.67 -3.16 11.36
C ALA A 91 -9.07 -3.22 10.73
N CYS A 92 -9.21 -3.78 9.53
CA CYS A 92 -10.45 -3.79 8.75
C CYS A 92 -10.84 -5.23 8.37
N PRO A 93 -11.39 -6.05 9.28
CA PRO A 93 -11.65 -7.48 9.04
C PRO A 93 -12.68 -7.74 7.93
N ASN A 94 -13.50 -6.75 7.57
CA ASN A 94 -14.47 -6.83 6.47
C ASN A 94 -13.87 -6.59 5.08
N LEU A 95 -12.63 -6.08 4.98
CA LEU A 95 -11.93 -5.95 3.71
C LEU A 95 -11.34 -7.30 3.28
N LYS A 96 -11.49 -7.64 2.01
CA LYS A 96 -10.77 -8.75 1.38
C LYS A 96 -9.46 -8.21 0.82
N VAL A 97 -8.35 -8.51 1.47
CA VAL A 97 -7.04 -7.97 1.12
C VAL A 97 -6.22 -8.98 0.36
N THR A 98 -5.66 -8.57 -0.78
CA THR A 98 -4.67 -9.34 -1.53
C THR A 98 -3.32 -8.69 -1.33
N LEU A 99 -2.34 -9.44 -0.85
CA LEU A 99 -0.95 -9.01 -0.73
C LEU A 99 -0.15 -9.64 -1.87
N MET A 100 0.41 -8.80 -2.74
CA MET A 100 1.16 -9.24 -3.91
C MET A 100 2.63 -8.81 -3.80
N ASP A 101 3.54 -9.75 -4.01
CA ASP A 101 4.98 -9.45 -4.14
C ASP A 101 5.64 -10.36 -5.19
N ALA A 102 6.70 -9.86 -5.82
CA ALA A 102 7.49 -10.60 -6.78
C ALA A 102 8.49 -11.59 -6.13
N GLN A 103 8.70 -11.49 -4.82
CA GLN A 103 9.63 -12.33 -4.07
C GLN A 103 8.89 -13.35 -3.21
N GLN A 104 8.95 -14.63 -3.59
CA GLN A 104 8.30 -15.72 -2.85
C GLN A 104 8.72 -15.77 -1.37
N LYS A 105 9.97 -15.45 -1.05
CA LYS A 105 10.46 -15.44 0.32
C LYS A 105 9.71 -14.46 1.23
N ARG A 106 9.28 -13.29 0.69
CA ARG A 106 8.46 -12.32 1.43
C ARG A 106 7.06 -12.84 1.67
N LEU A 107 6.48 -13.52 0.69
CA LEU A 107 5.17 -14.15 0.84
C LEU A 107 5.20 -15.31 1.85
N ASN A 108 6.31 -16.05 1.95
CA ASN A 108 6.48 -17.08 2.98
C ASN A 108 6.48 -16.46 4.39
N PHE A 109 7.12 -15.33 4.58
CA PHE A 109 7.04 -14.57 5.83
C PHE A 109 5.60 -14.14 6.12
N LEU A 110 4.93 -13.53 5.14
CA LEU A 110 3.54 -13.08 5.31
C LEU A 110 2.59 -14.24 5.61
N GLN A 111 2.80 -15.42 4.99
CA GLN A 111 2.03 -16.61 5.30
C GLN A 111 2.22 -17.03 6.77
N ALA A 112 3.46 -17.00 7.28
CA ALA A 112 3.71 -17.32 8.68
C ALA A 112 3.01 -16.35 9.64
N VAL A 113 2.97 -15.05 9.31
CA VAL A 113 2.24 -14.05 10.11
C VAL A 113 0.72 -14.28 10.04
N ILE A 114 0.18 -14.55 8.85
CA ILE A 114 -1.25 -14.84 8.64
C ILE A 114 -1.69 -16.06 9.44
N ASP A 115 -0.90 -17.13 9.43
CA ASP A 115 -1.19 -18.38 10.14
C ASP A 115 -1.11 -18.17 11.66
N ASP A 116 -0.07 -17.50 12.15
CA ASP A 116 0.13 -17.24 13.59
C ASP A 116 -1.00 -16.36 14.17
N LEU A 117 -1.41 -15.32 13.45
CA LEU A 117 -2.46 -14.40 13.87
C LEU A 117 -3.88 -14.88 13.53
N GLY A 118 -4.04 -15.99 12.81
CA GLY A 118 -5.33 -16.53 12.39
C GLY A 118 -6.11 -15.60 11.45
N VAL A 119 -5.40 -14.83 10.59
CA VAL A 119 -6.00 -13.86 9.67
C VAL A 119 -6.73 -14.57 8.54
N ARG A 120 -8.02 -14.24 8.32
CA ARG A 120 -8.88 -14.95 7.36
C ARG A 120 -9.27 -14.13 6.12
N ASN A 121 -9.01 -12.85 6.13
CA ASN A 121 -9.39 -11.91 5.08
C ASN A 121 -8.23 -11.53 4.15
N VAL A 122 -7.12 -12.28 4.18
CA VAL A 122 -5.92 -12.04 3.37
C VAL A 122 -5.68 -13.20 2.40
N THR A 123 -5.31 -12.84 1.16
CA THR A 123 -4.83 -13.77 0.12
C THR A 123 -3.46 -13.33 -0.37
N LEU A 124 -2.52 -14.26 -0.54
CA LEU A 124 -1.18 -13.98 -1.06
C LEU A 124 -1.09 -14.28 -2.55
N VAL A 125 -0.41 -13.43 -3.32
CA VAL A 125 -0.21 -13.60 -4.76
C VAL A 125 1.25 -13.38 -5.12
N HIS A 126 1.90 -14.41 -5.68
CA HIS A 126 3.26 -14.32 -6.19
C HIS A 126 3.25 -13.87 -7.65
N ALA A 127 3.51 -12.59 -7.89
CA ALA A 127 3.62 -12.01 -9.23
C ALA A 127 4.37 -10.68 -9.19
N ARG A 128 4.94 -10.30 -10.33
CA ARG A 128 5.30 -8.89 -10.58
C ARG A 128 4.05 -8.08 -10.81
N ALA A 129 4.10 -6.79 -10.47
CA ALA A 129 2.97 -5.87 -10.65
C ALA A 129 2.42 -5.88 -12.08
N GLU A 130 3.30 -5.85 -13.06
CA GLU A 130 2.94 -5.81 -14.47
C GLU A 130 2.31 -7.13 -14.96
N ASP A 131 2.83 -8.25 -14.49
CA ASP A 131 2.37 -9.58 -14.90
C ASP A 131 1.02 -9.92 -14.24
N GLY A 132 0.89 -9.67 -12.95
CA GLY A 132 -0.34 -9.90 -12.19
C GLY A 132 -1.52 -9.09 -12.73
N ALA A 133 -1.28 -7.86 -13.20
CA ALA A 133 -2.30 -7.02 -13.81
C ALA A 133 -2.83 -7.53 -15.17
N GLN A 134 -2.16 -8.51 -15.78
CA GLN A 134 -2.64 -9.19 -16.98
C GLN A 134 -3.52 -10.41 -16.65
N PHE A 135 -3.50 -10.90 -15.41
CA PHE A 135 -4.33 -12.05 -15.03
C PHE A 135 -5.82 -11.66 -14.98
N PRO A 136 -6.71 -12.43 -15.62
CA PRO A 136 -8.14 -12.10 -15.69
C PRO A 136 -8.83 -11.95 -14.33
N ASN A 137 -8.33 -12.63 -13.31
CA ASN A 137 -8.86 -12.57 -11.92
C ASN A 137 -8.39 -11.36 -11.15
N HIS A 138 -7.40 -10.62 -11.65
CA HIS A 138 -6.86 -9.44 -10.95
C HIS A 138 -7.11 -8.15 -11.70
N ARG A 139 -7.10 -8.18 -13.05
CA ARG A 139 -7.28 -6.99 -13.87
C ARG A 139 -8.65 -6.36 -13.65
N GLU A 140 -8.67 -5.10 -13.21
CA GLU A 140 -9.88 -4.28 -12.95
C GLU A 140 -10.90 -5.01 -12.03
N LYS A 141 -10.40 -5.67 -10.98
CA LYS A 141 -11.24 -6.43 -10.04
C LYS A 141 -11.35 -5.82 -8.65
N TYR A 142 -10.44 -4.95 -8.28
CA TYR A 142 -10.34 -4.43 -6.92
C TYR A 142 -11.03 -3.07 -6.79
N ASP A 143 -11.67 -2.86 -5.64
CA ASP A 143 -12.21 -1.57 -5.23
C ASP A 143 -11.10 -0.57 -4.99
N MET A 144 -9.99 -1.07 -4.42
CA MET A 144 -8.82 -0.27 -4.09
C MET A 144 -7.52 -1.00 -4.41
N ALA A 145 -6.55 -0.27 -4.94
CA ALA A 145 -5.16 -0.71 -5.00
C ALA A 145 -4.29 0.25 -4.20
N VAL A 146 -3.38 -0.30 -3.39
CA VAL A 146 -2.47 0.47 -2.55
C VAL A 146 -1.02 0.10 -2.84
N ALA A 147 -0.11 1.03 -2.60
CA ALA A 147 1.32 0.78 -2.50
C ALA A 147 2.00 1.88 -1.69
N ARG A 148 3.11 1.51 -1.03
CA ARG A 148 3.95 2.41 -0.27
C ARG A 148 5.42 2.24 -0.66
N ALA A 149 6.15 3.36 -0.79
CA ALA A 149 7.62 3.40 -0.98
C ALA A 149 8.17 2.57 -2.16
N VAL A 150 7.39 2.38 -3.25
CA VAL A 150 7.78 1.51 -4.37
C VAL A 150 8.43 2.29 -5.51
N ALA A 151 7.84 3.43 -5.93
CA ALA A 151 8.29 4.15 -7.11
C ALA A 151 7.67 5.57 -7.21
N SER A 152 8.02 6.32 -8.27
CA SER A 152 7.38 7.60 -8.60
C SER A 152 5.90 7.42 -8.94
N LEU A 153 5.11 8.51 -8.84
CA LEU A 153 3.67 8.49 -9.12
C LEU A 153 3.34 7.96 -10.52
N ALA A 154 4.14 8.31 -11.53
CA ALA A 154 3.92 7.86 -12.89
C ALA A 154 4.07 6.33 -13.02
N VAL A 155 5.08 5.75 -12.36
CA VAL A 155 5.32 4.31 -12.32
C VAL A 155 4.24 3.60 -11.51
N LEU A 156 3.91 4.13 -10.31
CA LEU A 156 2.85 3.58 -9.46
C LEU A 156 1.50 3.57 -10.17
N SER A 157 1.19 4.61 -10.96
CA SER A 157 -0.04 4.65 -11.74
C SER A 157 -0.14 3.45 -12.70
N GLU A 158 0.97 3.08 -13.36
CA GLU A 158 0.99 1.93 -14.28
C GLU A 158 0.96 0.59 -13.55
N TYR A 159 1.52 0.52 -12.33
CA TYR A 159 1.47 -0.69 -11.52
C TYR A 159 0.10 -0.94 -10.88
N LEU A 160 -0.63 0.12 -10.49
CA LEU A 160 -1.82 0.00 -9.65
C LEU A 160 -3.15 0.15 -10.41
N LEU A 161 -3.27 1.15 -11.31
CA LEU A 161 -4.55 1.43 -11.99
C LEU A 161 -5.11 0.27 -12.80
N PRO A 162 -4.28 -0.61 -13.42
CA PRO A 162 -4.81 -1.79 -14.11
C PRO A 162 -5.52 -2.81 -13.21
N TYR A 163 -5.31 -2.80 -11.89
CA TYR A 163 -6.02 -3.66 -10.94
C TYR A 163 -7.37 -3.08 -10.51
N VAL A 164 -7.51 -1.75 -10.56
CA VAL A 164 -8.66 -1.03 -10.02
C VAL A 164 -9.82 -1.06 -11.00
N LYS A 165 -10.99 -1.47 -10.55
CA LYS A 165 -12.24 -1.40 -11.33
C LYS A 165 -12.67 0.05 -11.54
N VAL A 166 -13.40 0.37 -12.61
CA VAL A 166 -13.99 1.69 -12.82
C VAL A 166 -14.91 2.02 -11.65
N GLY A 167 -14.76 3.22 -11.09
CA GLY A 167 -15.42 3.65 -9.84
C GLY A 167 -14.60 3.39 -8.57
N GLY A 168 -13.56 2.53 -8.65
CA GLY A 168 -12.61 2.33 -7.57
C GLY A 168 -11.50 3.39 -7.53
N LYS A 169 -10.54 3.22 -6.64
CA LYS A 169 -9.41 4.16 -6.49
C LYS A 169 -8.09 3.45 -6.21
N MET A 170 -6.99 4.04 -6.61
CA MET A 170 -5.69 3.72 -6.03
C MET A 170 -5.35 4.74 -4.93
N LEU A 171 -4.60 4.33 -3.92
CA LEU A 171 -4.12 5.17 -2.84
C LEU A 171 -2.62 4.94 -2.65
N CYS A 172 -1.85 6.02 -2.70
CA CYS A 172 -0.41 5.99 -2.54
C CYS A 172 0.03 6.77 -1.30
N TRP A 173 0.91 6.17 -0.50
CA TRP A 173 1.65 6.85 0.55
C TRP A 173 2.86 7.52 -0.07
N LYS A 174 2.95 8.84 0.05
CA LYS A 174 3.98 9.66 -0.59
C LYS A 174 4.62 10.62 0.40
N GLY A 175 5.89 10.91 0.17
CA GLY A 175 6.63 11.96 0.88
C GLY A 175 6.64 13.29 0.13
N PRO A 176 7.49 14.25 0.55
CA PRO A 176 7.58 15.61 -0.02
C PRO A 176 7.82 15.67 -1.52
N ALA A 177 8.53 14.70 -2.08
CA ALA A 177 8.81 14.62 -3.53
C ALA A 177 7.54 14.50 -4.40
N LEU A 178 6.37 14.23 -3.80
CA LEU A 178 5.11 14.15 -4.53
C LEU A 178 4.85 15.39 -5.38
N ILE A 179 5.16 16.59 -4.87
CA ILE A 179 4.90 17.85 -5.58
C ILE A 179 5.60 17.87 -6.94
N GLU A 180 6.84 17.39 -6.99
CA GLU A 180 7.63 17.31 -8.23
C GLU A 180 7.12 16.19 -9.16
N GLU A 181 6.56 15.12 -8.60
CA GLU A 181 6.03 13.98 -9.35
C GLU A 181 4.65 14.25 -9.98
N LEU A 182 3.85 15.18 -9.42
CA LEU A 182 2.46 15.42 -9.82
C LEU A 182 2.30 15.73 -11.32
N PRO A 183 3.10 16.59 -11.98
CA PRO A 183 2.89 16.92 -13.39
C PRO A 183 2.96 15.69 -14.30
N GLN A 184 3.98 14.86 -14.12
CA GLN A 184 4.15 13.62 -14.88
C GLN A 184 3.15 12.56 -14.46
N GLY A 185 2.93 12.40 -13.16
CA GLY A 185 2.00 11.43 -12.60
C GLY A 185 0.54 11.66 -13.04
N ARG A 186 0.08 12.92 -13.14
CA ARG A 186 -1.25 13.26 -13.66
C ARG A 186 -1.42 12.80 -15.11
N LYS A 187 -0.40 13.01 -15.96
CA LYS A 187 -0.42 12.54 -17.35
C LYS A 187 -0.45 11.00 -17.43
N ALA A 188 0.40 10.34 -16.64
CA ALA A 188 0.44 8.87 -16.58
C ALA A 188 -0.90 8.30 -16.10
N ALA A 189 -1.46 8.82 -14.99
CA ALA A 189 -2.74 8.38 -14.49
C ALA A 189 -3.87 8.56 -15.51
N PHE A 190 -3.91 9.69 -16.22
CA PHE A 190 -4.90 9.94 -17.28
C PHE A 190 -4.84 8.89 -18.40
N LEU A 191 -3.65 8.55 -18.89
CA LEU A 191 -3.45 7.50 -19.90
C LEU A 191 -3.95 6.12 -19.46
N LEU A 192 -3.97 5.89 -18.14
CA LEU A 192 -4.38 4.62 -17.52
C LEU A 192 -5.83 4.62 -17.04
N GLY A 193 -6.59 5.68 -17.33
CA GLY A 193 -7.99 5.83 -16.94
C GLY A 193 -8.18 6.33 -15.51
N GLY A 194 -7.18 6.98 -14.93
CA GLY A 194 -7.20 7.55 -13.59
C GLY A 194 -7.32 9.09 -13.59
N LYS A 195 -7.92 9.63 -12.54
CA LYS A 195 -7.97 11.07 -12.23
C LYS A 195 -7.34 11.30 -10.86
N VAL A 196 -6.20 11.97 -10.83
CA VAL A 196 -5.47 12.28 -9.59
C VAL A 196 -6.28 13.28 -8.77
N GLY A 197 -6.54 12.92 -7.50
CA GLY A 197 -7.20 13.78 -6.52
C GLY A 197 -6.22 14.74 -5.82
N GLU A 198 -6.71 15.39 -4.77
CA GLU A 198 -5.88 16.25 -3.95
C GLU A 198 -5.10 15.43 -2.93
N PRO A 199 -3.81 15.72 -2.70
CA PRO A 199 -3.03 15.10 -1.64
C PRO A 199 -3.63 15.41 -0.27
N VAL A 200 -3.77 14.40 0.56
CA VAL A 200 -4.24 14.54 1.93
C VAL A 200 -3.02 14.47 2.86
N PRO A 201 -2.66 15.56 3.56
CA PRO A 201 -1.53 15.54 4.49
C PRO A 201 -1.83 14.61 5.68
N VAL A 202 -0.81 13.89 6.13
CA VAL A 202 -0.85 13.04 7.32
C VAL A 202 0.05 13.66 8.37
N SER A 203 -0.48 13.86 9.58
CA SER A 203 0.26 14.40 10.71
C SER A 203 0.61 13.29 11.70
N PHE A 204 1.86 13.31 12.16
CA PHE A 204 2.37 12.43 13.21
C PHE A 204 2.82 13.31 14.38
N PRO A 205 2.02 13.44 15.45
CA PRO A 205 2.39 14.25 16.62
C PRO A 205 3.81 13.94 17.10
N GLY A 206 4.62 14.98 17.30
CA GLY A 206 6.04 14.83 17.71
C GLY A 206 7.00 14.45 16.58
N ARG A 207 6.54 14.41 15.33
CA ARG A 207 7.38 14.22 14.13
C ARG A 207 7.16 15.38 13.16
N ASP A 208 8.20 15.75 12.44
CA ASP A 208 8.18 16.78 11.38
C ASP A 208 8.02 16.18 9.97
N TRP A 209 7.59 14.94 9.87
CA TRP A 209 7.43 14.24 8.60
C TRP A 209 6.30 14.81 7.76
N GLN A 210 6.59 15.02 6.49
CA GLN A 210 5.62 15.50 5.51
C GLN A 210 5.12 14.32 4.66
N HIS A 211 4.27 13.50 5.27
CA HIS A 211 3.63 12.40 4.57
C HIS A 211 2.28 12.83 3.99
N MET A 212 1.94 12.27 2.86
CA MET A 212 0.70 12.56 2.14
C MET A 212 0.08 11.26 1.62
N LEU A 213 -1.22 11.17 1.69
CA LEU A 213 -2.03 10.16 1.03
C LEU A 213 -2.56 10.73 -0.26
N LEU A 214 -2.25 10.09 -1.39
CA LEU A 214 -2.70 10.55 -2.69
C LEU A 214 -3.74 9.58 -3.27
N PRO A 215 -5.03 9.96 -3.30
CA PRO A 215 -6.04 9.17 -3.98
C PRO A 215 -6.01 9.46 -5.49
N VAL A 216 -6.17 8.41 -6.30
CA VAL A 216 -6.40 8.51 -7.75
C VAL A 216 -7.65 7.73 -8.09
N GLN A 217 -8.69 8.43 -8.51
CA GLN A 217 -9.97 7.82 -8.88
C GLN A 217 -9.86 7.11 -10.23
N LYS A 218 -10.33 5.87 -10.33
CA LYS A 218 -10.45 5.15 -11.60
C LYS A 218 -11.72 5.57 -12.31
N VAL A 219 -11.59 6.35 -13.39
CA VAL A 219 -12.73 6.94 -14.14
C VAL A 219 -12.99 6.24 -15.47
N ALA A 220 -12.01 5.51 -16.01
CA ALA A 220 -12.14 4.77 -17.26
C ALA A 220 -11.33 3.47 -17.22
N LYS A 221 -11.62 2.53 -18.12
CA LYS A 221 -10.86 1.29 -18.27
C LYS A 221 -9.43 1.56 -18.72
N THR A 222 -8.47 0.81 -18.19
CA THR A 222 -7.09 0.83 -18.66
C THR A 222 -6.99 0.10 -20.00
N ALA A 223 -6.42 0.75 -21.02
CA ALA A 223 -6.20 0.13 -22.32
C ALA A 223 -5.37 -1.15 -22.22
N ARG A 224 -5.63 -2.14 -23.11
CA ARG A 224 -5.01 -3.48 -23.04
C ARG A 224 -3.49 -3.49 -23.16
N GLN A 225 -2.90 -2.46 -23.78
CA GLN A 225 -1.45 -2.31 -23.88
C GLN A 225 -0.77 -2.01 -22.53
N TYR A 226 -1.53 -1.66 -21.50
CA TYR A 226 -1.02 -1.40 -20.16
C TYR A 226 -1.48 -2.49 -19.16
N PRO A 227 -0.65 -2.80 -18.15
CA PRO A 227 0.72 -2.29 -18.01
C PRO A 227 1.62 -2.83 -19.11
N ARG A 228 2.66 -2.08 -19.42
CA ARG A 228 3.72 -2.50 -20.34
C ARG A 228 4.53 -3.65 -19.71
N LYS A 229 5.35 -4.32 -20.54
CA LYS A 229 6.20 -5.44 -20.11
C LYS A 229 6.98 -5.11 -18.82
N ALA A 230 7.13 -6.11 -17.96
CA ALA A 230 7.83 -6.01 -16.68
C ALA A 230 9.20 -5.28 -16.80
N GLY A 231 9.43 -4.32 -15.91
CA GLY A 231 10.58 -3.44 -15.87
C GLY A 231 10.52 -2.24 -16.83
N THR A 232 9.59 -2.19 -17.79
CA THR A 232 9.43 -1.03 -18.68
C THR A 232 8.92 0.22 -17.96
N PRO A 233 7.92 0.13 -17.08
CA PRO A 233 7.43 1.31 -16.34
C PRO A 233 8.51 2.03 -15.55
N GLY A 234 9.39 1.29 -14.87
CA GLY A 234 10.49 1.86 -14.09
C GLY A 234 11.58 2.50 -14.94
N LYS A 235 11.88 1.93 -16.12
CA LYS A 235 12.92 2.46 -17.03
C LYS A 235 12.46 3.65 -17.85
N SER A 236 11.19 3.70 -18.21
CA SER A 236 10.58 4.73 -19.05
C SER A 236 9.19 5.05 -18.56
N PRO A 237 9.05 5.82 -17.44
CA PRO A 237 7.75 6.16 -16.87
C PRO A 237 6.86 6.92 -17.88
N LEU A 238 5.55 6.62 -17.85
CA LEU A 238 4.56 7.32 -18.69
C LEU A 238 4.47 8.82 -18.35
N GLY A 239 3.96 9.60 -19.28
CA GLY A 239 3.72 11.03 -19.08
C GLY A 239 4.97 11.90 -19.07
N GLY A 240 6.16 11.33 -19.30
CA GLY A 240 7.38 12.10 -19.57
C GLY A 240 7.25 12.85 -20.90
N ASN A 241 8.06 13.88 -21.07
CA ASN A 241 8.19 14.51 -22.38
C ASN A 241 8.87 13.50 -23.30
N ASP A 242 8.16 12.99 -24.30
CA ASP A 242 8.79 12.28 -25.41
C ASP A 242 9.84 13.22 -25.97
N LYS A 243 11.12 12.91 -25.74
CA LYS A 243 12.16 13.52 -26.54
C LYS A 243 11.92 13.05 -27.97
N LYS A 244 11.35 13.95 -28.78
CA LYS A 244 11.35 13.81 -30.23
C LYS A 244 12.79 13.70 -30.72
#